data_ee32b792af3ce1539c5c1d75651f42f3
#
_entry.id   ee32b792af3ce1539c5c1d75651f42f3
#
_cell.length_a   1.000
_cell.length_b   1.000
_cell.length_c   1.000
_cell.angle_alpha   90.00
_cell.angle_beta   90.00
_cell.angle_gamma   90.00
#
_symmetry.space_group_name_H-M   'P 1'
#
loop_
_entity.id
_entity.type
_entity.pdbx_description
1 polymer ?
#
loop_
_entity_poly.entity_id
_entity_poly.type
_entity_poly.pdbx_seq_one_letter_code
_entity_poly.pdbx_strand_id
1 'polypeptide(L)'
;MSLKTGIIRFNLAERGRAARGVERNFDTAAAARLINSPAIQEKVKHGDMIGYFGHWPRVKFGLNAAEGGIVGGKHVSVEPALRTVYLKAFPDGTVEHEEEFLDTASGKIAARLYASKAGGFSSAIRAPQVGSKAIPSEFHGFDYVLEPNYSTNRGYDVALDGVDGDEVFDAVAEQQAILDQCSVMLDSMQSAYDQMAAALERATEENAYYLSRLAKESKAADMLDGIMDMTVNPITSHLDRADDFLTADLVPL
;
A
#
# COMPACT_ATOMS: atom_id res chain seq x y z
N MET A 1 -0.21 6.31 18.45
CA MET A 1 -0.40 7.69 17.91
C MET A 1 -0.07 7.63 16.44
N SER A 2 -0.96 8.14 15.58
CA SER A 2 -0.69 8.26 14.15
C SER A 2 0.36 9.35 13.92
N LEU A 3 1.31 9.11 13.01
CA LEU A 3 2.32 10.09 12.62
C LEU A 3 1.74 11.01 11.53
N LYS A 4 1.85 12.32 11.72
CA LYS A 4 1.53 13.32 10.70
C LYS A 4 2.79 14.00 10.19
N THR A 5 2.76 14.42 8.93
CA THR A 5 3.91 15.03 8.27
C THR A 5 4.13 16.51 8.60
N GLY A 6 3.09 17.19 9.09
CA GLY A 6 3.01 18.65 8.98
C GLY A 6 2.69 19.08 7.54
N ILE A 7 2.58 20.39 7.30
CA ILE A 7 2.27 20.92 5.97
C ILE A 7 3.50 20.81 5.06
N ILE A 8 3.32 20.06 3.98
CA ILE A 8 4.30 19.94 2.90
C ILE A 8 3.90 20.86 1.76
N ARG A 9 4.87 21.52 1.14
CA ARG A 9 4.65 22.45 0.04
C ARG A 9 5.55 22.09 -1.14
N PHE A 10 4.96 21.97 -2.32
CA PHE A 10 5.67 21.78 -3.59
C PHE A 10 4.95 22.51 -4.72
N ASN A 11 5.58 22.64 -5.90
CA ASN A 11 4.98 23.35 -7.02
C ASN A 11 4.87 22.45 -8.26
N LEU A 12 3.67 22.37 -8.84
CA LEU A 12 3.36 21.58 -10.05
C LEU A 12 4.02 22.13 -11.32
N ALA A 13 4.40 23.42 -11.33
CA ALA A 13 5.07 24.05 -12.46
C ALA A 13 6.59 23.78 -12.47
N GLU A 14 7.15 23.28 -11.37
CA GLU A 14 8.54 22.88 -11.31
C GLU A 14 8.76 21.60 -12.11
N ARG A 15 9.93 21.48 -12.73
CA ARG A 15 10.27 20.31 -13.54
C ARG A 15 10.32 19.02 -12.70
N GLY A 16 10.62 19.12 -11.42
CA GLY A 16 10.91 17.99 -10.57
C GLY A 16 12.34 17.48 -10.77
N ARG A 17 12.55 16.15 -10.79
CA ARG A 17 13.87 15.55 -10.95
C ARG A 17 14.39 15.67 -12.39
N ALA A 18 15.60 16.19 -12.56
CA ALA A 18 16.19 16.44 -13.88
C ALA A 18 16.49 15.15 -14.66
N ALA A 19 17.01 14.12 -13.99
CA ALA A 19 17.46 12.89 -14.64
C ALA A 19 16.35 11.84 -14.88
N ARG A 20 15.36 11.75 -13.96
CA ARG A 20 14.29 10.74 -14.02
C ARG A 20 12.88 11.30 -13.99
N GLY A 21 12.75 12.61 -13.72
CA GLY A 21 11.48 13.29 -13.66
C GLY A 21 10.85 13.41 -15.04
N VAL A 22 9.54 13.24 -15.12
CA VAL A 22 8.76 13.55 -16.30
C VAL A 22 8.37 15.02 -16.22
N GLU A 23 8.84 15.80 -17.17
CA GLU A 23 8.37 17.18 -17.33
C GLU A 23 6.89 17.19 -17.70
N ARG A 24 6.09 17.85 -16.88
CA ARG A 24 4.66 17.97 -17.10
C ARG A 24 4.29 19.44 -17.16
N ASN A 25 3.86 19.90 -18.31
CA ASN A 25 3.35 21.27 -18.48
C ASN A 25 1.89 21.32 -18.01
N PHE A 26 1.66 21.32 -16.70
CA PHE A 26 0.32 21.40 -16.15
C PHE A 26 -0.34 22.77 -16.38
N ASP A 27 -1.64 22.76 -16.63
CA ASP A 27 -2.48 23.93 -16.37
C ASP A 27 -2.67 24.08 -14.87
N THR A 28 -1.83 24.89 -14.23
CA THR A 28 -1.80 25.07 -12.78
C THR A 28 -3.10 25.69 -12.24
N ALA A 29 -3.73 26.58 -13.01
CA ALA A 29 -5.02 27.15 -12.63
C ALA A 29 -6.15 26.11 -12.68
N ALA A 30 -6.12 25.21 -13.66
CA ALA A 30 -7.05 24.08 -13.72
C ALA A 30 -6.79 23.09 -12.56
N ALA A 31 -5.51 22.81 -12.24
CA ALA A 31 -5.14 22.01 -11.09
C ALA A 31 -5.67 22.59 -9.78
N ALA A 32 -5.48 23.88 -9.56
CA ALA A 32 -5.97 24.56 -8.37
C ALA A 32 -7.51 24.51 -8.26
N ARG A 33 -8.23 24.71 -9.36
CA ARG A 33 -9.71 24.57 -9.35
C ARG A 33 -10.16 23.15 -9.03
N LEU A 34 -9.50 22.14 -9.60
CA LEU A 34 -9.82 20.74 -9.36
C LEU A 34 -9.56 20.37 -7.89
N ILE A 35 -8.36 20.62 -7.40
CA ILE A 35 -7.91 20.24 -6.04
C ILE A 35 -8.75 20.95 -4.98
N ASN A 36 -9.10 22.23 -5.18
CA ASN A 36 -9.93 23.00 -4.26
C ASN A 36 -11.44 22.80 -4.49
N SER A 37 -11.85 21.90 -5.41
CA SER A 37 -13.27 21.67 -5.67
C SER A 37 -13.98 21.09 -4.43
N PRO A 38 -15.29 21.37 -4.24
CA PRO A 38 -16.04 20.86 -3.10
C PRO A 38 -15.95 19.34 -2.96
N ALA A 39 -15.99 18.60 -4.07
CA ALA A 39 -15.92 17.14 -4.06
C ALA A 39 -14.57 16.60 -3.56
N ILE A 40 -13.46 17.23 -3.90
CA ILE A 40 -12.12 16.85 -3.40
C ILE A 40 -11.98 17.23 -1.93
N GLN A 41 -12.40 18.45 -1.56
CA GLN A 41 -12.33 18.94 -0.19
C GLN A 41 -13.23 18.13 0.78
N GLU A 42 -14.36 17.63 0.28
CA GLU A 42 -15.24 16.74 1.04
C GLU A 42 -14.52 15.41 1.37
N LYS A 43 -13.83 14.79 0.39
CA LYS A 43 -13.03 13.58 0.63
C LYS A 43 -11.94 13.81 1.68
N VAL A 44 -11.23 14.94 1.61
CA VAL A 44 -10.22 15.29 2.62
C VAL A 44 -10.85 15.43 3.99
N LYS A 45 -11.96 16.15 4.09
CA LYS A 45 -12.67 16.38 5.35
C LYS A 45 -13.18 15.11 6.01
N HIS A 46 -13.65 14.14 5.21
CA HIS A 46 -14.15 12.86 5.71
C HIS A 46 -13.07 11.79 5.89
N GLY A 47 -11.82 12.06 5.46
CA GLY A 47 -10.71 11.09 5.54
C GLY A 47 -10.73 10.03 4.44
N ASP A 48 -11.49 10.28 3.35
CA ASP A 48 -11.64 9.38 2.21
C ASP A 48 -10.57 9.61 1.13
N MET A 49 -9.68 10.60 1.33
CA MET A 49 -8.55 10.85 0.44
C MET A 49 -7.36 9.98 0.88
N ILE A 50 -7.40 8.71 0.50
CA ILE A 50 -6.42 7.69 0.88
C ILE A 50 -5.26 7.61 -0.11
N GLY A 51 -4.08 7.18 0.39
CA GLY A 51 -2.89 6.90 -0.40
C GLY A 51 -2.24 5.58 -0.01
N TYR A 52 -1.35 5.12 -0.86
CA TYR A 52 -0.71 3.80 -0.75
C TYR A 52 0.80 3.92 -0.58
N PHE A 53 1.43 2.83 -0.17
CA PHE A 53 2.88 2.68 -0.26
C PHE A 53 3.22 2.14 -1.66
N GLY A 54 3.82 3.01 -2.49
CA GLY A 54 4.06 2.76 -3.90
C GLY A 54 2.81 2.96 -4.79
N HIS A 55 3.03 2.99 -6.10
CA HIS A 55 1.96 3.18 -7.10
C HIS A 55 1.30 1.89 -7.56
N TRP A 56 1.78 0.73 -7.12
CA TRP A 56 1.29 -0.56 -7.59
C TRP A 56 -0.24 -0.73 -7.46
N PRO A 57 -0.88 -0.36 -6.35
CA PRO A 57 -2.33 -0.46 -6.22
C PRO A 57 -3.07 0.31 -7.31
N ARG A 58 -2.64 1.54 -7.59
CA ARG A 58 -3.27 2.39 -8.62
C ARG A 58 -2.98 1.90 -10.05
N VAL A 59 -1.82 1.32 -10.28
CA VAL A 59 -1.48 0.70 -11.57
C VAL A 59 -2.36 -0.50 -11.87
N LYS A 60 -2.69 -1.31 -10.83
CA LYS A 60 -3.49 -2.54 -10.99
C LYS A 60 -4.99 -2.30 -10.98
N PHE A 61 -5.48 -1.42 -10.12
CA PHE A 61 -6.92 -1.22 -9.87
C PHE A 61 -7.44 0.15 -10.31
N GLY A 62 -6.60 0.96 -10.97
CA GLY A 62 -6.95 2.32 -11.39
C GLY A 62 -6.63 3.37 -10.32
N LEU A 63 -6.78 4.65 -10.68
CA LEU A 63 -6.43 5.76 -9.80
C LEU A 63 -7.19 5.72 -8.46
N ASN A 64 -8.42 5.24 -8.46
CA ASN A 64 -9.20 4.96 -7.26
C ASN A 64 -9.15 3.45 -6.98
N ALA A 65 -8.07 2.98 -6.38
CA ALA A 65 -7.83 1.56 -6.15
C ALA A 65 -8.73 0.94 -5.06
N ALA A 66 -9.39 1.79 -4.25
CA ALA A 66 -10.28 1.37 -3.15
C ALA A 66 -9.71 0.22 -2.30
N GLU A 67 -10.46 -0.85 -2.08
CA GLU A 67 -10.06 -2.01 -1.28
C GLU A 67 -9.28 -3.07 -2.08
N GLY A 68 -9.03 -2.85 -3.37
CA GLY A 68 -8.36 -3.80 -4.25
C GLY A 68 -9.30 -4.36 -5.32
N GLY A 69 -9.09 -5.63 -5.73
CA GLY A 69 -9.87 -6.25 -6.80
C GLY A 69 -9.36 -7.63 -7.18
N ILE A 70 -9.71 -8.09 -8.37
CA ILE A 70 -9.36 -9.43 -8.87
C ILE A 70 -8.11 -9.35 -9.77
N VAL A 71 -7.09 -10.14 -9.45
CA VAL A 71 -5.88 -10.30 -10.27
C VAL A 71 -5.65 -11.79 -10.51
N GLY A 72 -5.62 -12.20 -11.79
CA GLY A 72 -5.42 -13.60 -12.14
C GLY A 72 -6.47 -14.56 -11.55
N GLY A 73 -7.72 -14.09 -11.42
CA GLY A 73 -8.84 -14.88 -10.85
C GLY A 73 -8.84 -14.97 -9.32
N LYS A 74 -7.93 -14.27 -8.63
CA LYS A 74 -7.87 -14.22 -7.16
C LYS A 74 -8.16 -12.81 -6.67
N HIS A 75 -8.91 -12.71 -5.57
CA HIS A 75 -9.11 -11.44 -4.89
C HIS A 75 -7.81 -11.00 -4.22
N VAL A 76 -7.38 -9.77 -4.51
CA VAL A 76 -6.22 -9.12 -3.90
C VAL A 76 -6.73 -7.89 -3.17
N SER A 77 -6.64 -7.91 -1.85
CA SER A 77 -6.93 -6.75 -1.03
C SER A 77 -5.76 -5.77 -1.05
N VAL A 78 -6.06 -4.49 -1.04
CA VAL A 78 -5.08 -3.41 -0.97
C VAL A 78 -5.30 -2.64 0.32
N GLU A 79 -4.22 -2.45 1.05
CA GLU A 79 -4.23 -1.78 2.33
C GLU A 79 -3.71 -0.34 2.17
N PRO A 80 -4.51 0.70 2.51
CA PRO A 80 -4.04 2.07 2.45
C PRO A 80 -2.92 2.32 3.45
N ALA A 81 -1.95 3.16 3.08
CA ALA A 81 -0.80 3.51 3.92
C ALA A 81 -0.97 4.85 4.62
N LEU A 82 -1.70 5.77 4.01
CA LEU A 82 -1.86 7.13 4.51
C LEU A 82 -3.20 7.72 4.08
N ARG A 83 -3.57 8.84 4.69
CA ARG A 83 -4.68 9.69 4.26
C ARG A 83 -4.26 11.15 4.26
N THR A 84 -4.78 11.92 3.31
CA THR A 84 -4.60 13.37 3.26
C THR A 84 -5.55 14.02 4.28
N VAL A 85 -5.00 14.80 5.20
CA VAL A 85 -5.78 15.50 6.25
C VAL A 85 -5.89 16.99 6.01
N TYR A 86 -5.03 17.55 5.16
CA TYR A 86 -5.08 18.93 4.68
C TYR A 86 -4.65 18.98 3.22
N LEU A 87 -5.34 19.79 2.42
CA LEU A 87 -5.02 19.96 1.01
C LEU A 87 -5.47 21.33 0.51
N LYS A 88 -4.58 22.05 -0.15
CA LYS A 88 -4.87 23.32 -0.80
C LYS A 88 -3.96 23.51 -2.00
N ALA A 89 -4.48 24.05 -3.07
CA ALA A 89 -3.70 24.39 -4.26
C ALA A 89 -3.91 25.85 -4.67
N PHE A 90 -2.88 26.44 -5.25
CA PHE A 90 -2.86 27.84 -5.67
C PHE A 90 -2.68 27.93 -7.19
N PRO A 91 -3.18 29.01 -7.83
CA PRO A 91 -3.10 29.17 -9.29
C PRO A 91 -1.68 29.23 -9.86
N ASP A 92 -0.68 29.57 -9.04
CA ASP A 92 0.74 29.57 -9.41
C ASP A 92 1.36 28.18 -9.50
N GLY A 93 0.57 27.13 -9.17
CA GLY A 93 1.00 25.73 -9.16
C GLY A 93 1.44 25.22 -7.80
N THR A 94 1.52 26.06 -6.79
CA THR A 94 1.83 25.65 -5.42
C THR A 94 0.72 24.75 -4.88
N VAL A 95 1.10 23.62 -4.30
CA VAL A 95 0.22 22.70 -3.58
C VAL A 95 0.73 22.52 -2.16
N GLU A 96 -0.16 22.67 -1.21
CA GLU A 96 0.07 22.40 0.21
C GLU A 96 -0.76 21.18 0.61
N HIS A 97 -0.15 20.23 1.30
CA HIS A 97 -0.85 19.09 1.85
C HIS A 97 -0.23 18.62 3.17
N GLU A 98 -1.02 17.92 3.96
CA GLU A 98 -0.56 17.22 5.16
C GLU A 98 -1.09 15.80 5.12
N GLU A 99 -0.22 14.85 5.38
CA GLU A 99 -0.54 13.42 5.37
C GLU A 99 -0.49 12.84 6.79
N GLU A 100 -1.38 11.90 7.04
CA GLU A 100 -1.40 11.10 8.25
C GLU A 100 -1.16 9.62 7.88
N PHE A 101 -0.12 9.01 8.45
CA PHE A 101 0.16 7.59 8.25
C PHE A 101 -0.80 6.73 9.07
N LEU A 102 -1.38 5.71 8.40
CA LEU A 102 -2.34 4.81 9.01
C LEU A 102 -1.65 3.69 9.80
N ASP A 103 -2.35 3.12 10.76
CA ASP A 103 -1.88 1.97 11.56
C ASP A 103 -2.09 0.63 10.82
N THR A 104 -1.68 0.61 9.55
CA THR A 104 -1.66 -0.56 8.67
C THR A 104 -0.23 -1.05 8.49
N ALA A 105 -0.02 -2.25 7.92
CA ALA A 105 1.33 -2.74 7.67
C ALA A 105 2.08 -1.82 6.69
N SER A 106 1.45 -1.43 5.58
CA SER A 106 1.99 -0.51 4.58
C SER A 106 2.20 0.90 5.15
N GLY A 107 1.29 1.38 6.01
CA GLY A 107 1.42 2.66 6.69
C GLY A 107 2.59 2.72 7.66
N LYS A 108 2.84 1.65 8.41
CA LYS A 108 4.00 1.53 9.31
C LYS A 108 5.32 1.54 8.55
N ILE A 109 5.39 0.90 7.39
CA ILE A 109 6.57 0.94 6.53
C ILE A 109 6.81 2.37 6.03
N ALA A 110 5.80 3.01 5.46
CA ALA A 110 5.89 4.38 4.96
C ALA A 110 6.28 5.38 6.07
N ALA A 111 5.69 5.26 7.27
CA ALA A 111 6.00 6.11 8.42
C ALA A 111 7.46 5.98 8.88
N ARG A 112 8.01 4.75 8.91
CA ARG A 112 9.42 4.52 9.26
C ARG A 112 10.38 5.10 8.23
N LEU A 113 10.06 4.95 6.94
CA LEU A 113 10.85 5.54 5.86
C LEU A 113 10.82 7.07 5.93
N TYR A 114 9.65 7.65 6.17
CA TYR A 114 9.49 9.09 6.35
C TYR A 114 10.32 9.61 7.54
N ALA A 115 10.25 8.93 8.68
CA ALA A 115 11.05 9.27 9.87
C ALA A 115 12.56 9.16 9.61
N SER A 116 12.96 8.25 8.72
CA SER A 116 14.37 8.07 8.27
C SER A 116 14.75 9.01 7.13
N LYS A 117 13.88 9.95 6.73
CA LYS A 117 14.09 10.89 5.62
C LYS A 117 14.35 10.19 4.28
N ALA A 118 13.71 9.05 4.03
CA ALA A 118 13.80 8.27 2.81
C ALA A 118 12.46 8.28 2.08
N GLY A 119 12.43 8.65 0.79
CA GLY A 119 11.22 8.70 -0.01
C GLY A 119 10.53 10.06 -0.02
N GLY A 120 9.24 10.07 -0.28
CA GLY A 120 8.39 11.27 -0.35
C GLY A 120 7.05 10.98 -0.99
N PHE A 121 6.33 12.03 -1.35
CA PHE A 121 4.95 11.91 -1.82
C PHE A 121 4.86 12.13 -3.34
N SER A 122 4.02 11.34 -3.99
CA SER A 122 3.73 11.46 -5.41
C SER A 122 2.22 11.57 -5.62
N SER A 123 1.80 12.63 -6.32
CA SER A 123 0.37 12.89 -6.56
C SER A 123 -0.24 11.89 -7.54
N ALA A 124 -1.40 11.35 -7.19
CA ALA A 124 -2.24 10.53 -8.06
C ALA A 124 -3.20 11.44 -8.85
N ILE A 125 -2.73 11.91 -10.00
CA ILE A 125 -3.44 12.87 -10.83
C ILE A 125 -3.57 12.35 -12.26
N ARG A 126 -4.77 12.44 -12.83
CA ARG A 126 -4.98 12.26 -14.27
C ARG A 126 -5.00 13.61 -14.95
N ALA A 127 -4.16 13.79 -15.94
CA ALA A 127 -4.07 15.02 -16.70
C ALA A 127 -3.83 14.69 -18.18
N PRO A 128 -4.89 14.54 -18.98
CA PRO A 128 -4.76 14.35 -20.42
C PRO A 128 -4.09 15.55 -21.06
N GLN A 129 -3.28 15.28 -22.10
CA GLN A 129 -2.64 16.32 -22.87
C GLN A 129 -3.64 16.99 -23.80
N VAL A 130 -3.75 18.31 -23.71
CA VAL A 130 -4.57 19.13 -24.61
C VAL A 130 -3.68 20.24 -25.20
N GLY A 131 -3.28 20.08 -26.46
CA GLY A 131 -2.26 20.93 -27.04
C GLY A 131 -0.93 20.78 -26.32
N SER A 132 -0.34 21.88 -25.86
CA SER A 132 0.93 21.90 -25.16
C SER A 132 0.79 21.72 -23.62
N LYS A 133 -0.43 21.67 -23.11
CA LYS A 133 -0.68 21.60 -21.65
C LYS A 133 -1.32 20.29 -21.22
N ALA A 134 -0.92 19.78 -20.08
CA ALA A 134 -1.61 18.71 -19.35
C ALA A 134 -2.72 19.31 -18.48
N ILE A 135 -3.98 19.00 -18.79
CA ILE A 135 -5.13 19.55 -18.07
C ILE A 135 -5.58 18.54 -17.01
N PRO A 136 -5.43 18.82 -15.72
CA PRO A 136 -5.89 17.95 -14.65
C PRO A 136 -7.40 17.74 -14.68
N SER A 137 -7.82 16.46 -14.71
CA SER A 137 -9.23 16.05 -14.75
C SER A 137 -9.65 15.24 -13.51
N GLU A 138 -8.73 14.52 -12.88
CA GLU A 138 -8.97 13.75 -11.67
C GLU A 138 -7.81 13.91 -10.69
N PHE A 139 -8.11 13.93 -9.40
CA PHE A 139 -7.12 13.95 -8.33
C PHE A 139 -7.55 12.97 -7.22
N HIS A 140 -6.64 12.08 -6.82
CA HIS A 140 -6.89 10.98 -5.88
C HIS A 140 -5.91 10.96 -4.69
N GLY A 141 -5.36 12.11 -4.32
CA GLY A 141 -4.45 12.23 -3.19
C GLY A 141 -3.00 11.92 -3.54
N PHE A 142 -2.27 11.42 -2.55
CA PHE A 142 -0.83 11.16 -2.66
C PHE A 142 -0.50 9.73 -2.28
N ASP A 143 0.50 9.15 -2.94
CA ASP A 143 1.11 7.89 -2.55
C ASP A 143 2.51 8.16 -1.97
N TYR A 144 2.94 7.38 -0.99
CA TYR A 144 4.31 7.43 -0.49
C TYR A 144 5.21 6.55 -1.34
N VAL A 145 6.24 7.14 -1.93
CA VAL A 145 7.16 6.47 -2.86
C VAL A 145 8.60 6.74 -2.48
N LEU A 146 9.52 5.84 -2.87
CA LEU A 146 10.95 6.05 -2.61
C LEU A 146 11.50 7.21 -3.45
N GLU A 147 11.01 7.37 -4.67
CA GLU A 147 11.48 8.39 -5.60
C GLU A 147 10.32 9.28 -6.10
N PRO A 148 9.90 10.32 -5.34
CA PRO A 148 8.88 11.24 -5.80
C PRO A 148 9.36 12.07 -6.98
N ASN A 149 8.47 12.35 -7.94
CA ASN A 149 8.81 13.17 -9.12
C ASN A 149 9.25 14.60 -8.72
N TYR A 150 8.59 15.19 -7.73
CA TYR A 150 8.96 16.49 -7.17
C TYR A 150 9.85 16.29 -5.95
N SER A 151 11.09 16.75 -6.03
CA SER A 151 12.07 16.59 -4.94
C SER A 151 11.68 17.34 -3.67
N THR A 152 10.90 18.41 -3.79
CA THR A 152 10.37 19.22 -2.69
C THR A 152 9.15 18.59 -2.01
N ASN A 153 8.52 17.58 -2.63
CA ASN A 153 7.34 16.91 -2.08
C ASN A 153 7.70 15.80 -1.07
N ARG A 154 8.43 16.17 0.00
CA ARG A 154 8.96 15.22 0.99
C ARG A 154 8.61 15.53 2.44
N GLY A 155 8.39 16.80 2.78
CA GLY A 155 8.13 17.24 4.16
C GLY A 155 9.37 17.26 5.07
N TYR A 156 10.56 17.14 4.50
CA TYR A 156 11.84 17.30 5.17
C TYR A 156 12.87 17.84 4.18
N ASP A 157 13.83 18.59 4.68
CA ASP A 157 14.96 19.07 3.90
C ASP A 157 15.93 17.91 3.64
N VAL A 158 16.22 17.66 2.38
CA VAL A 158 17.36 16.83 2.00
C VAL A 158 18.57 17.74 2.07
N ALA A 159 19.26 17.74 3.21
CA ALA A 159 20.56 18.38 3.30
C ALA A 159 21.52 17.61 2.40
N LEU A 160 21.80 18.16 1.22
CA LEU A 160 22.92 17.75 0.40
C LEU A 160 24.16 18.40 1.01
N ASP A 161 24.69 17.80 2.08
CA ASP A 161 26.01 18.18 2.58
C ASP A 161 27.04 17.81 1.50
N GLY A 162 27.46 18.82 0.73
CA GLY A 162 28.73 18.85 0.03
C GLY A 162 28.91 17.92 -1.17
N VAL A 163 27.88 17.70 -1.99
CA VAL A 163 28.10 17.14 -3.34
C VAL A 163 28.16 18.30 -4.33
N ASP A 164 29.36 18.69 -4.66
CA ASP A 164 29.62 19.53 -5.83
C ASP A 164 29.06 18.85 -7.08
N GLY A 165 28.35 19.61 -7.92
CA GLY A 165 27.45 19.13 -8.98
C GLY A 165 28.09 18.43 -10.18
N ASP A 166 29.20 17.71 -10.03
CA ASP A 166 29.91 17.02 -11.11
C ASP A 166 30.03 15.48 -10.93
N GLU A 167 29.43 14.89 -9.89
CA GLU A 167 29.35 13.43 -9.85
C GLU A 167 28.20 12.94 -10.73
N VAL A 168 28.56 12.36 -11.86
CA VAL A 168 27.67 11.59 -12.73
C VAL A 168 27.07 10.44 -11.91
N PHE A 169 25.83 10.61 -11.49
CA PHE A 169 25.10 9.62 -10.73
C PHE A 169 24.90 8.37 -11.62
N ASP A 170 25.53 7.26 -11.26
CA ASP A 170 25.36 6.00 -12.00
C ASP A 170 23.98 5.42 -11.70
N ALA A 171 23.03 5.71 -12.58
CA ALA A 171 21.65 5.25 -12.51
C ALA A 171 21.51 3.71 -12.48
N VAL A 172 22.52 3.00 -13.00
CA VAL A 172 22.55 1.54 -13.01
C VAL A 172 22.93 1.03 -11.62
N ALA A 173 23.92 1.65 -10.96
CA ALA A 173 24.31 1.29 -9.61
C ALA A 173 23.18 1.53 -8.60
N GLU A 174 22.40 2.59 -8.75
CA GLU A 174 21.25 2.87 -7.88
C GLU A 174 20.10 1.87 -8.09
N GLN A 175 19.82 1.49 -9.34
CA GLN A 175 18.85 0.42 -9.62
C GLN A 175 19.30 -0.91 -9.04
N GLN A 176 20.59 -1.24 -9.14
CA GLN A 176 21.13 -2.44 -8.55
C GLN A 176 21.03 -2.41 -7.02
N ALA A 177 21.35 -1.29 -6.38
CA ALA A 177 21.20 -1.13 -4.93
C ALA A 177 19.75 -1.30 -4.46
N ILE A 178 18.77 -0.82 -5.23
CA ILE A 178 17.33 -1.03 -4.94
C ILE A 178 16.96 -2.51 -5.09
N LEU A 179 17.44 -3.17 -6.14
CA LEU A 179 17.21 -4.61 -6.35
C LEU A 179 17.84 -5.44 -5.23
N ASP A 180 19.06 -5.11 -4.81
CA ASP A 180 19.76 -5.77 -3.71
C ASP A 180 19.02 -5.58 -2.39
N GLN A 181 18.51 -4.38 -2.15
CA GLN A 181 17.68 -4.08 -0.97
C GLN A 181 16.35 -4.84 -0.97
N CYS A 182 15.70 -4.96 -2.14
CA CYS A 182 14.51 -5.79 -2.30
C CYS A 182 14.82 -7.28 -2.08
N SER A 183 15.96 -7.76 -2.56
CA SER A 183 16.41 -9.14 -2.34
C SER A 183 16.60 -9.43 -0.85
N VAL A 184 17.32 -8.57 -0.12
CA VAL A 184 17.52 -8.69 1.34
C VAL A 184 16.17 -8.69 2.09
N MET A 185 15.22 -7.87 1.65
CA MET A 185 13.89 -7.83 2.25
C MET A 185 13.11 -9.13 1.98
N LEU A 186 13.18 -9.66 0.76
CA LEU A 186 12.56 -10.94 0.41
C LEU A 186 13.18 -12.08 1.21
N ASP A 187 14.50 -12.12 1.35
CA ASP A 187 15.20 -13.14 2.15
C ASP A 187 14.78 -13.06 3.64
N SER A 188 14.64 -11.85 4.17
CA SER A 188 14.17 -11.66 5.55
C SER A 188 12.72 -12.12 5.74
N MET A 189 11.85 -11.86 4.77
CA MET A 189 10.46 -12.33 4.78
C MET A 189 10.38 -13.85 4.65
N GLN A 190 11.19 -14.45 3.77
CA GLN A 190 11.29 -15.90 3.63
C GLN A 190 11.77 -16.56 4.93
N SER A 191 12.81 -16.00 5.56
CA SER A 191 13.29 -16.49 6.86
C SER A 191 12.24 -16.40 7.96
N ALA A 192 11.45 -15.31 8.00
CA ALA A 192 10.36 -15.17 8.96
C ALA A 192 9.24 -16.19 8.69
N TYR A 193 8.93 -16.44 7.41
CA TYR A 193 7.95 -17.45 7.01
C TYR A 193 8.40 -18.86 7.43
N ASP A 194 9.68 -19.21 7.17
CA ASP A 194 10.24 -20.50 7.54
C ASP A 194 10.25 -20.71 9.06
N GLN A 195 10.54 -19.67 9.84
CA GLN A 195 10.44 -19.70 11.29
C GLN A 195 9.01 -19.93 11.78
N MET A 196 8.04 -19.27 11.15
CA MET A 196 6.61 -19.48 11.49
C MET A 196 6.15 -20.88 11.11
N ALA A 197 6.56 -21.39 9.96
CA ALA A 197 6.25 -22.76 9.53
C ALA A 197 6.82 -23.79 10.50
N ALA A 198 8.08 -23.65 10.90
CA ALA A 198 8.72 -24.52 11.88
C ALA A 198 8.10 -24.41 13.30
N ALA A 199 7.60 -23.24 13.68
CA ALA A 199 6.88 -23.06 14.93
C ALA A 199 5.50 -23.74 14.90
N LEU A 200 4.80 -23.66 13.78
CA LEU A 200 3.52 -24.33 13.56
C LEU A 200 3.66 -25.85 13.59
N GLU A 201 4.70 -26.38 12.93
CA GLU A 201 5.00 -27.79 12.91
C GLU A 201 5.25 -28.33 14.35
N ARG A 202 6.11 -27.63 15.12
CA ARG A 202 6.35 -27.97 16.53
C ARG A 202 5.09 -27.92 17.38
N ALA A 203 4.27 -26.89 17.22
CA ALA A 203 3.00 -26.78 17.94
C ALA A 203 2.03 -27.92 17.57
N THR A 204 2.04 -28.34 16.31
CA THR A 204 1.22 -29.46 15.83
C THR A 204 1.71 -30.79 16.41
N GLU A 205 3.02 -31.02 16.47
CA GLU A 205 3.62 -32.19 17.09
C GLU A 205 3.36 -32.25 18.60
N GLU A 206 3.50 -31.13 19.30
CA GLU A 206 3.16 -31.02 20.74
C GLU A 206 1.70 -31.32 20.98
N ASN A 207 0.79 -30.77 20.18
CA ASN A 207 -0.63 -31.06 20.29
C ASN A 207 -0.92 -32.54 20.04
N ALA A 208 -0.32 -33.16 19.04
CA ALA A 208 -0.45 -34.60 18.78
C ALA A 208 0.08 -35.43 19.94
N TYR A 209 1.20 -35.04 20.53
CA TYR A 209 1.76 -35.67 21.72
C TYR A 209 0.79 -35.59 22.92
N TYR A 210 0.27 -34.40 23.24
CA TYR A 210 -0.68 -34.23 24.34
C TYR A 210 -1.99 -34.99 24.12
N LEU A 211 -2.52 -34.99 22.88
CA LEU A 211 -3.70 -35.78 22.54
C LEU A 211 -3.45 -37.27 22.72
N SER A 212 -2.29 -37.77 22.27
CA SER A 212 -1.91 -39.19 22.44
C SER A 212 -1.75 -39.58 23.92
N ARG A 213 -1.25 -38.65 24.73
CA ARG A 213 -1.10 -38.85 26.19
C ARG A 213 -2.46 -38.83 26.90
N LEU A 214 -3.32 -37.87 26.56
CA LEU A 214 -4.70 -37.82 27.08
C LEU A 214 -5.48 -39.09 26.71
N ALA A 215 -5.31 -39.59 25.49
CA ALA A 215 -5.94 -40.84 25.05
C ALA A 215 -5.45 -42.07 25.86
N LYS A 216 -4.17 -42.06 26.30
CA LYS A 216 -3.60 -43.17 27.14
C LYS A 216 -3.98 -43.04 28.59
N GLU A 217 -4.08 -41.83 29.14
CA GLU A 217 -4.34 -41.59 30.58
C GLU A 217 -5.83 -41.62 30.92
N SER A 218 -6.73 -41.39 29.99
CA SER A 218 -8.16 -41.45 30.23
C SER A 218 -8.73 -42.82 29.83
N LYS A 219 -9.59 -43.38 30.65
CA LYS A 219 -10.52 -44.46 30.26
C LYS A 219 -11.47 -44.06 29.12
N ALA A 220 -11.08 -43.09 28.36
CA ALA A 220 -11.77 -42.42 27.30
C ALA A 220 -11.42 -42.98 25.90
N ALA A 221 -10.75 -44.14 25.81
CA ALA A 221 -10.66 -44.79 24.51
C ALA A 221 -12.06 -44.99 23.89
N ASP A 222 -13.03 -45.40 24.71
CA ASP A 222 -14.43 -45.55 24.30
C ASP A 222 -15.14 -44.19 24.07
N MET A 223 -14.71 -43.12 24.75
CA MET A 223 -15.21 -41.76 24.47
C MET A 223 -14.55 -41.12 23.26
N LEU A 224 -13.29 -41.45 22.98
CA LEU A 224 -12.58 -40.96 21.80
C LEU A 224 -13.10 -41.58 20.50
N ASP A 225 -13.44 -42.87 20.52
CA ASP A 225 -14.14 -43.53 19.41
C ASP A 225 -15.50 -42.87 19.17
N GLY A 226 -16.25 -42.53 20.22
CA GLY A 226 -17.50 -41.79 20.10
C GLY A 226 -17.35 -40.35 19.64
N ILE A 227 -16.24 -39.69 20.00
CA ILE A 227 -15.92 -38.31 19.53
C ILE A 227 -15.37 -38.33 18.13
N MET A 228 -14.56 -39.32 17.75
CA MET A 228 -14.10 -39.47 16.36
C MET A 228 -15.22 -39.82 15.41
N ASP A 229 -16.23 -40.55 15.82
CA ASP A 229 -17.43 -40.81 15.03
C ASP A 229 -18.34 -39.55 14.92
N MET A 230 -18.26 -38.62 15.87
CA MET A 230 -18.92 -37.31 15.85
C MET A 230 -18.08 -36.21 15.17
N THR A 231 -16.78 -36.36 15.08
CA THR A 231 -15.89 -35.47 14.31
C THR A 231 -15.58 -36.05 12.95
N VAL A 232 -16.59 -36.45 12.21
CA VAL A 232 -16.54 -36.35 10.76
C VAL A 232 -16.33 -34.86 10.46
N ASN A 233 -15.07 -34.53 10.48
CA ASN A 233 -14.39 -33.36 9.99
C ASN A 233 -15.34 -32.15 9.75
N PRO A 234 -15.50 -31.22 10.71
CA PRO A 234 -16.38 -30.06 10.53
C PRO A 234 -15.98 -29.22 9.30
N ILE A 235 -14.74 -29.35 8.82
CA ILE A 235 -14.24 -28.69 7.62
C ILE A 235 -14.81 -29.37 6.35
N THR A 236 -14.88 -30.70 6.29
CA THR A 236 -15.49 -31.38 5.14
C THR A 236 -17.00 -31.18 5.08
N SER A 237 -17.70 -31.15 6.21
CA SER A 237 -19.15 -30.88 6.24
C SER A 237 -19.48 -29.43 5.83
N HIS A 238 -18.57 -28.48 6.03
CA HIS A 238 -18.71 -27.12 5.53
C HIS A 238 -18.33 -26.99 4.05
N LEU A 239 -17.39 -27.81 3.56
CA LEU A 239 -17.04 -27.86 2.14
C LEU A 239 -18.16 -28.51 1.33
N ASP A 240 -18.77 -29.58 1.80
CA ASP A 240 -19.94 -30.21 1.17
C ASP A 240 -21.13 -29.23 1.08
N ARG A 241 -21.34 -28.39 2.11
CA ARG A 241 -22.36 -27.31 2.04
C ARG A 241 -21.98 -26.16 1.11
N ALA A 242 -20.69 -25.91 0.90
CA ALA A 242 -20.24 -24.88 -0.07
C ALA A 242 -20.45 -25.35 -1.51
N ASP A 243 -20.31 -26.64 -1.78
CA ASP A 243 -20.61 -27.21 -3.10
C ASP A 243 -22.13 -27.17 -3.39
N ASP A 244 -22.99 -27.37 -2.40
CA ASP A 244 -24.45 -27.19 -2.54
C ASP A 244 -24.84 -25.74 -2.86
N PHE A 245 -24.09 -24.75 -2.39
CA PHE A 245 -24.28 -23.33 -2.72
C PHE A 245 -23.85 -22.98 -4.16
N LEU A 246 -22.84 -23.69 -4.69
CA LEU A 246 -22.32 -23.46 -6.05
C LEU A 246 -23.19 -24.13 -7.12
N THR A 247 -24.05 -25.08 -6.75
CA THR A 247 -25.00 -25.79 -7.65
C THR A 247 -26.42 -25.26 -7.59
N ALA A 248 -26.72 -24.24 -6.76
CA ALA A 248 -28.02 -23.58 -6.77
C ALA A 248 -28.18 -22.81 -8.09
N ASP A 249 -29.01 -23.31 -8.95
CA ASP A 249 -29.35 -22.73 -10.25
C ASP A 249 -29.68 -21.25 -10.12
N LEU A 250 -28.86 -20.41 -10.76
CA LEU A 250 -29.19 -19.04 -11.04
C LEU A 250 -30.41 -19.05 -11.99
N VAL A 251 -31.58 -18.82 -11.44
CA VAL A 251 -32.80 -18.59 -12.23
C VAL A 251 -32.56 -17.33 -13.09
N PRO A 252 -32.59 -17.42 -14.43
CA PRO A 252 -32.47 -16.24 -15.27
C PRO A 252 -33.72 -15.38 -15.15
N LEU A 253 -33.50 -14.09 -14.90
CA LEU A 253 -34.52 -13.04 -15.05
C LEU A 253 -34.75 -12.70 -16.52
#